data_1c25718e25fa384951ca4929c65d8e19
#
_entry.id   1c25718e25fa384951ca4929c65d8e19
#
_cell.length_a   1.000
_cell.length_b   1.000
_cell.length_c   1.000
_cell.angle_alpha   90.00
_cell.angle_beta   90.00
_cell.angle_gamma   90.00
#
_symmetry.space_group_name_H-M   'P 1'
#
loop_
_entity.id
_entity.type
_entity.pdbx_description
1 polymer ?
#
loop_
_entity_poly.entity_id
_entity_poly.type
_entity_poly.pdbx_seq_one_letter_code
_entity_poly.pdbx_strand_id
1 'polypeptide(L)'
;MKRVVLVHWHEPECAERAARLQRLGYAVDTHWQQDAGGTLTRSLRADPPSALVIDLARLPSHGRAIATWLRERKALRTVPIVFVPGDAEKTARLRATFPDAVYAPWSRMKTALAKAIAAPPKAPVVPNAPDYSGTPLPQKLGVKPGSRLGLVHAPRGFSATLGDLPERAAVTNRLAGELDVIVLFCKALAELRADWPAAAKCLADRGSLWVGWPKKASGQTTDLGEGVVRSFG
;
A
#
# COMPACT_ATOMS: atom_id res chain seq x y z
N MET A 1 15.20 -28.08 -7.11
CA MET A 1 13.79 -27.91 -6.72
C MET A 1 13.38 -26.50 -7.07
N LYS A 2 12.19 -26.26 -7.68
CA LYS A 2 11.76 -24.90 -8.03
C LYS A 2 11.35 -24.13 -6.77
N ARG A 3 11.88 -22.91 -6.62
CA ARG A 3 11.61 -22.04 -5.46
C ARG A 3 10.34 -21.22 -5.70
N VAL A 4 9.45 -21.19 -4.72
CA VAL A 4 8.20 -20.43 -4.71
C VAL A 4 8.16 -19.58 -3.45
N VAL A 5 7.75 -18.34 -3.57
CA VAL A 5 7.49 -17.48 -2.41
C VAL A 5 5.99 -17.40 -2.17
N LEU A 6 5.57 -17.73 -0.96
CA LEU A 6 4.20 -17.62 -0.49
C LEU A 6 4.03 -16.37 0.36
N VAL A 7 3.12 -15.51 -0.06
CA VAL A 7 2.70 -14.32 0.69
C VAL A 7 1.32 -14.57 1.30
N HIS A 8 1.26 -14.54 2.62
CA HIS A 8 0.03 -14.72 3.41
C HIS A 8 0.09 -13.83 4.65
N TRP A 9 -1.05 -13.41 5.18
CA TRP A 9 -1.09 -12.41 6.27
C TRP A 9 -1.51 -12.98 7.63
N HIS A 10 -1.43 -14.28 7.77
CA HIS A 10 -1.72 -14.99 9.01
C HIS A 10 -0.76 -16.18 9.14
N GLU A 11 0.10 -16.15 10.16
CA GLU A 11 1.21 -17.09 10.29
C GLU A 11 0.80 -18.56 10.31
N PRO A 12 -0.20 -18.99 11.11
CA PRO A 12 -0.62 -20.41 11.14
C PRO A 12 -1.15 -20.89 9.79
N GLU A 13 -1.98 -20.11 9.11
CA GLU A 13 -2.48 -20.44 7.77
C GLU A 13 -1.33 -20.45 6.75
N CYS A 14 -0.38 -19.53 6.86
CA CYS A 14 0.80 -19.47 6.00
C CYS A 14 1.61 -20.77 6.11
N ALA A 15 1.86 -21.26 7.32
CA ALA A 15 2.59 -22.50 7.57
C ALA A 15 1.86 -23.72 6.96
N GLU A 16 0.53 -23.82 7.15
CA GLU A 16 -0.28 -24.88 6.53
C GLU A 16 -0.19 -24.86 4.99
N ARG A 17 -0.33 -23.66 4.39
CA ARG A 17 -0.27 -23.46 2.94
C ARG A 17 1.12 -23.74 2.40
N ALA A 18 2.18 -23.37 3.12
CA ALA A 18 3.56 -23.68 2.77
C ALA A 18 3.80 -25.19 2.75
N ALA A 19 3.39 -25.90 3.79
CA ALA A 19 3.49 -27.37 3.85
C ALA A 19 2.76 -28.05 2.69
N ARG A 20 1.63 -27.50 2.27
CA ARG A 20 0.91 -27.99 1.08
C ARG A 20 1.71 -27.81 -0.21
N LEU A 21 2.35 -26.64 -0.41
CA LEU A 21 3.20 -26.40 -1.59
C LEU A 21 4.48 -27.27 -1.54
N GLN A 22 5.05 -27.50 -0.38
CA GLN A 22 6.20 -28.40 -0.20
C GLN A 22 5.86 -29.83 -0.61
N ARG A 23 4.68 -30.34 -0.22
CA ARG A 23 4.19 -31.66 -0.67
C ARG A 23 3.98 -31.76 -2.19
N LEU A 24 3.83 -30.64 -2.88
CA LEU A 24 3.79 -30.58 -4.35
C LEU A 24 5.19 -30.55 -4.99
N GLY A 25 6.26 -30.58 -4.21
CA GLY A 25 7.65 -30.64 -4.66
C GLY A 25 8.31 -29.27 -4.88
N TYR A 26 7.84 -28.21 -4.23
CA TYR A 26 8.45 -26.88 -4.29
C TYR A 26 9.29 -26.58 -3.04
N ALA A 27 10.38 -25.83 -3.21
CA ALA A 27 11.03 -25.11 -2.12
C ALA A 27 10.20 -23.86 -1.82
N VAL A 28 9.79 -23.65 -0.56
CA VAL A 28 8.84 -22.60 -0.22
C VAL A 28 9.43 -21.66 0.82
N ASP A 29 9.56 -20.40 0.44
CA ASP A 29 9.79 -19.31 1.39
C ASP A 29 8.45 -18.67 1.74
N THR A 30 8.27 -18.32 3.00
CA THR A 30 7.04 -17.72 3.50
C THR A 30 7.22 -16.26 3.86
N HIS A 31 6.19 -15.46 3.61
CA HIS A 31 6.11 -14.08 4.07
C HIS A 31 4.70 -13.80 4.60
N TRP A 32 4.59 -13.54 5.90
CA TRP A 32 3.32 -13.37 6.60
C TRP A 32 3.21 -12.08 7.42
N GLN A 33 4.27 -11.27 7.43
CA GLN A 33 4.32 -9.96 8.09
C GLN A 33 4.34 -8.82 7.09
N GLN A 34 4.07 -7.59 7.55
CA GLN A 34 4.35 -6.42 6.74
C GLN A 34 5.85 -6.29 6.51
N ASP A 35 6.24 -6.00 5.26
CA ASP A 35 7.65 -5.87 4.86
C ASP A 35 8.28 -4.55 5.34
N ALA A 36 8.14 -4.23 6.62
CA ALA A 36 8.61 -2.98 7.22
C ALA A 36 10.12 -2.72 7.01
N GLY A 37 10.91 -3.79 6.91
CA GLY A 37 12.36 -3.71 6.67
C GLY A 37 12.80 -3.99 5.23
N GLY A 38 11.87 -4.18 4.30
CA GLY A 38 12.18 -4.55 2.91
C GLY A 38 12.84 -5.93 2.79
N THR A 39 12.60 -6.84 3.72
CA THR A 39 13.22 -8.18 3.74
C THR A 39 12.75 -9.03 2.56
N LEU A 40 11.43 -9.07 2.32
CA LEU A 40 10.85 -9.76 1.16
C LEU A 40 11.40 -9.18 -0.14
N THR A 41 11.37 -7.87 -0.28
CA THR A 41 11.79 -7.19 -1.51
C THR A 41 13.28 -7.34 -1.79
N ARG A 42 14.12 -7.41 -0.77
CA ARG A 42 15.55 -7.76 -0.90
C ARG A 42 15.75 -9.21 -1.33
N SER A 43 15.07 -10.15 -0.69
CA SER A 43 15.12 -11.58 -1.04
C SER A 43 14.69 -11.83 -2.49
N LEU A 44 13.58 -11.23 -2.93
CA LEU A 44 13.09 -11.35 -4.30
C LEU A 44 14.07 -10.80 -5.35
N ARG A 45 14.86 -9.76 -5.00
CA ARG A 45 15.89 -9.20 -5.89
C ARG A 45 17.15 -10.06 -5.94
N ALA A 46 17.58 -10.57 -4.78
CA ALA A 46 18.81 -11.36 -4.67
C ALA A 46 18.67 -12.72 -5.38
N ASP A 47 17.52 -13.35 -5.23
CA ASP A 47 17.21 -14.64 -5.83
C ASP A 47 15.75 -14.68 -6.28
N PRO A 48 15.46 -14.37 -7.57
CA PRO A 48 14.12 -14.38 -8.11
C PRO A 48 13.47 -15.77 -8.03
N PRO A 49 12.24 -15.90 -7.46
CA PRO A 49 11.58 -17.20 -7.38
C PRO A 49 11.04 -17.66 -8.73
N SER A 50 10.77 -18.95 -8.86
CA SER A 50 10.09 -19.53 -10.03
C SER A 50 8.63 -19.05 -10.14
N ALA A 51 7.99 -18.70 -9.03
CA ALA A 51 6.67 -18.06 -8.97
C ALA A 51 6.44 -17.40 -7.61
N LEU A 52 5.53 -16.43 -7.58
CA LEU A 52 5.00 -15.81 -6.39
C LEU A 52 3.53 -16.24 -6.20
N VAL A 53 3.19 -16.79 -5.04
CA VAL A 53 1.82 -17.13 -4.66
C VAL A 53 1.36 -16.10 -3.64
N ILE A 54 0.27 -15.41 -3.91
CA ILE A 54 -0.29 -14.36 -3.03
C ILE A 54 -1.71 -14.74 -2.65
N ASP A 55 -1.94 -14.98 -1.36
CA ASP A 55 -3.28 -15.22 -0.83
C ASP A 55 -3.98 -13.89 -0.50
N LEU A 56 -5.14 -13.68 -1.13
CA LEU A 56 -5.93 -12.45 -1.02
C LEU A 56 -7.01 -12.50 0.06
N ALA A 57 -7.13 -13.60 0.80
CA ALA A 57 -8.22 -13.80 1.75
C ALA A 57 -8.22 -12.78 2.90
N ARG A 58 -7.03 -12.33 3.35
CA ARG A 58 -6.88 -11.46 4.52
C ARG A 58 -6.61 -9.99 4.17
N LEU A 59 -5.54 -9.71 3.41
CA LEU A 59 -5.08 -8.35 3.09
C LEU A 59 -4.84 -8.16 1.58
N PRO A 60 -5.90 -8.09 0.77
CA PRO A 60 -5.77 -7.99 -0.69
C PRO A 60 -5.01 -6.73 -1.16
N SER A 61 -5.07 -5.62 -0.41
CA SER A 61 -4.34 -4.38 -0.70
C SER A 61 -2.82 -4.57 -0.62
N HIS A 62 -2.32 -5.29 0.38
CA HIS A 62 -0.90 -5.61 0.48
C HIS A 62 -0.44 -6.57 -0.61
N GLY A 63 -1.26 -7.58 -0.92
CA GLY A 63 -1.00 -8.49 -2.03
C GLY A 63 -0.88 -7.74 -3.36
N ARG A 64 -1.76 -6.77 -3.61
CA ARG A 64 -1.68 -5.86 -4.76
C ARG A 64 -0.39 -5.06 -4.76
N ALA A 65 0.00 -4.47 -3.63
CA ALA A 65 1.20 -3.65 -3.51
C ALA A 65 2.48 -4.44 -3.86
N ILE A 66 2.60 -5.68 -3.37
CA ILE A 66 3.72 -6.58 -3.68
C ILE A 66 3.74 -6.95 -5.16
N ALA A 67 2.59 -7.27 -5.74
CA ALA A 67 2.48 -7.61 -7.16
C ALA A 67 2.84 -6.41 -8.05
N THR A 68 2.38 -5.20 -7.73
CA THR A 68 2.74 -3.96 -8.42
C THR A 68 4.25 -3.71 -8.33
N TRP A 69 4.81 -3.81 -7.12
CA TRP A 69 6.25 -3.67 -6.88
C TRP A 69 7.07 -4.64 -7.74
N LEU A 70 6.64 -5.88 -7.89
CA LEU A 70 7.29 -6.89 -8.72
C LEU A 70 7.24 -6.52 -10.22
N ARG A 71 6.07 -6.09 -10.72
CA ARG A 71 5.87 -5.71 -12.13
C ARG A 71 6.64 -4.48 -12.57
N GLU A 72 6.86 -3.52 -11.68
CA GLU A 72 7.63 -2.31 -11.96
C GLU A 72 9.12 -2.60 -12.23
N ARG A 73 9.65 -3.74 -11.80
CA ARG A 73 11.09 -4.05 -11.86
C ARG A 73 11.45 -4.95 -13.03
N LYS A 74 12.27 -4.46 -13.94
CA LYS A 74 12.66 -5.18 -15.17
C LYS A 74 13.12 -6.61 -14.91
N ALA A 75 13.95 -6.83 -13.89
CA ALA A 75 14.50 -8.15 -13.54
C ALA A 75 13.46 -9.13 -12.96
N LEU A 76 12.34 -8.64 -12.44
CA LEU A 76 11.35 -9.44 -11.71
C LEU A 76 9.98 -9.51 -12.40
N ARG A 77 9.72 -8.61 -13.34
CA ARG A 77 8.38 -8.45 -13.91
C ARG A 77 7.84 -9.68 -14.62
N THR A 78 8.73 -10.56 -15.10
CA THR A 78 8.35 -11.82 -15.75
C THR A 78 8.13 -12.97 -14.78
N VAL A 79 8.40 -12.79 -13.48
CA VAL A 79 8.09 -13.80 -12.46
C VAL A 79 6.58 -14.03 -12.44
N PRO A 80 6.12 -15.28 -12.63
CA PRO A 80 4.70 -15.60 -12.58
C PRO A 80 4.08 -15.28 -11.23
N ILE A 81 2.89 -14.69 -11.25
CA ILE A 81 2.10 -14.45 -10.05
C ILE A 81 0.87 -15.34 -10.08
N VAL A 82 0.64 -16.07 -9.00
CA VAL A 82 -0.57 -16.85 -8.78
C VAL A 82 -1.32 -16.24 -7.60
N PHE A 83 -2.45 -15.60 -7.86
CA PHE A 83 -3.33 -15.10 -6.80
C PHE A 83 -4.29 -16.20 -6.37
N VAL A 84 -4.41 -16.37 -5.06
CA VAL A 84 -5.51 -17.14 -4.46
C VAL A 84 -6.65 -16.17 -4.17
N PRO A 85 -7.82 -16.33 -4.82
CA PRO A 85 -8.96 -15.43 -4.66
C PRO A 85 -9.46 -15.36 -3.22
N GLY A 86 -9.80 -14.15 -2.77
CA GLY A 86 -10.55 -13.89 -1.56
C GLY A 86 -11.93 -13.34 -1.90
N ASP A 87 -12.22 -12.12 -1.48
CA ASP A 87 -13.43 -11.38 -1.83
C ASP A 87 -13.61 -11.25 -3.34
N ALA A 88 -14.83 -11.53 -3.85
CA ALA A 88 -15.08 -11.60 -5.29
C ALA A 88 -14.90 -10.26 -6.00
N GLU A 89 -15.38 -9.15 -5.41
CA GLU A 89 -15.30 -7.82 -6.01
C GLU A 89 -13.83 -7.33 -6.07
N LYS A 90 -13.09 -7.51 -4.96
CA LYS A 90 -11.69 -7.15 -4.88
C LYS A 90 -10.84 -7.98 -5.84
N THR A 91 -11.17 -9.27 -5.98
CA THR A 91 -10.51 -10.17 -6.95
C THR A 91 -10.79 -9.75 -8.39
N ALA A 92 -12.01 -9.31 -8.71
CA ALA A 92 -12.34 -8.81 -10.05
C ALA A 92 -11.53 -7.55 -10.41
N ARG A 93 -11.40 -6.61 -9.49
CA ARG A 93 -10.55 -5.41 -9.66
C ARG A 93 -9.07 -5.79 -9.87
N LEU A 94 -8.57 -6.79 -9.14
CA LEU A 94 -7.20 -7.28 -9.32
C LEU A 94 -6.99 -7.94 -10.69
N ARG A 95 -7.98 -8.68 -11.21
CA ARG A 95 -7.92 -9.26 -12.57
C ARG A 95 -7.78 -8.17 -13.63
N ALA A 96 -8.48 -7.07 -13.50
CA ALA A 96 -8.34 -5.93 -14.41
C ALA A 96 -6.93 -5.28 -14.32
N THR A 97 -6.35 -5.27 -13.11
CA THR A 97 -5.01 -4.69 -12.87
C THR A 97 -3.87 -5.61 -13.32
N PHE A 98 -4.01 -6.93 -13.14
CA PHE A 98 -3.00 -7.95 -13.46
C PHE A 98 -3.62 -9.04 -14.35
N PRO A 99 -3.96 -8.75 -15.61
CA PRO A 99 -4.59 -9.71 -16.50
C PRO A 99 -3.65 -10.86 -16.89
N ASP A 100 -2.35 -10.68 -16.76
CA ASP A 100 -1.30 -11.66 -17.01
C ASP A 100 -1.03 -12.60 -15.82
N ALA A 101 -1.66 -12.37 -14.67
CA ALA A 101 -1.53 -13.25 -13.51
C ALA A 101 -2.52 -14.42 -13.56
N VAL A 102 -2.15 -15.50 -12.89
CA VAL A 102 -3.02 -16.68 -12.74
C VAL A 102 -3.87 -16.51 -11.47
N TYR A 103 -5.15 -16.86 -11.56
CA TYR A 103 -6.08 -16.81 -10.42
C TYR A 103 -6.65 -18.21 -10.19
N ALA A 104 -6.30 -18.82 -9.06
CA ALA A 104 -6.72 -20.19 -8.76
C ALA A 104 -6.96 -20.40 -7.26
N PRO A 105 -8.03 -21.13 -6.89
CA PRO A 105 -8.23 -21.53 -5.50
C PRO A 105 -7.18 -22.58 -5.10
N TRP A 106 -6.99 -22.74 -3.79
CA TRP A 106 -6.04 -23.72 -3.24
C TRP A 106 -6.28 -25.16 -3.76
N SER A 107 -7.52 -25.52 -4.07
CA SER A 107 -7.86 -26.84 -4.65
C SER A 107 -7.20 -27.11 -6.01
N ARG A 108 -6.95 -26.07 -6.80
CA ARG A 108 -6.33 -26.13 -8.13
C ARG A 108 -4.87 -25.70 -8.18
N MET A 109 -4.24 -25.48 -7.03
CA MET A 109 -2.91 -24.86 -6.93
C MET A 109 -1.83 -25.67 -7.69
N LYS A 110 -1.87 -27.01 -7.63
CA LYS A 110 -0.92 -27.88 -8.34
C LYS A 110 -0.84 -27.55 -9.84
N THR A 111 -1.98 -27.56 -10.49
CA THR A 111 -2.08 -27.31 -11.94
C THR A 111 -1.80 -25.85 -12.29
N ALA A 112 -2.34 -24.92 -11.49
CA ALA A 112 -2.17 -23.49 -11.71
C ALA A 112 -0.70 -23.06 -11.62
N LEU A 113 0.00 -23.52 -10.58
CA LEU A 113 1.39 -23.18 -10.35
C LEU A 113 2.32 -23.83 -11.39
N ALA A 114 2.07 -25.10 -11.73
CA ALA A 114 2.82 -25.78 -12.79
C ALA A 114 2.68 -25.05 -14.13
N LYS A 115 1.46 -24.66 -14.51
CA LYS A 115 1.18 -23.89 -15.74
C LYS A 115 1.85 -22.51 -15.72
N ALA A 116 1.73 -21.77 -14.60
CA ALA A 116 2.32 -20.45 -14.47
C ALA A 116 3.86 -20.49 -14.64
N ILE A 117 4.51 -21.47 -14.02
CA ILE A 117 5.96 -21.64 -14.11
C ILE A 117 6.42 -22.13 -15.50
N ALA A 118 5.61 -22.96 -16.18
CA ALA A 118 5.94 -23.44 -17.53
C ALA A 118 5.80 -22.36 -18.59
N ALA A 119 4.88 -21.40 -18.39
CA ALA A 119 4.60 -20.32 -19.33
C ALA A 119 4.60 -18.96 -18.61
N PRO A 120 5.77 -18.44 -18.20
CA PRO A 120 5.86 -17.13 -17.56
C PRO A 120 5.42 -16.02 -18.54
N PRO A 121 4.88 -14.90 -18.04
CA PRO A 121 4.43 -13.83 -18.90
C PRO A 121 5.59 -13.20 -19.68
N LYS A 122 5.49 -13.17 -21.00
CA LYS A 122 6.52 -12.60 -21.89
C LYS A 122 6.47 -11.07 -21.89
N ALA A 123 5.28 -10.50 -21.88
CA ALA A 123 5.03 -9.06 -21.84
C ALA A 123 4.06 -8.74 -20.69
N PRO A 124 4.55 -8.79 -19.44
CA PRO A 124 3.69 -8.57 -18.29
C PRO A 124 3.17 -7.13 -18.25
N VAL A 125 1.91 -6.99 -17.87
CA VAL A 125 1.31 -5.68 -17.66
C VAL A 125 1.94 -5.06 -16.41
N VAL A 126 2.59 -3.90 -16.59
CA VAL A 126 3.01 -3.07 -15.45
C VAL A 126 1.82 -2.21 -15.08
N PRO A 127 1.16 -2.48 -13.93
CA PRO A 127 0.05 -1.64 -13.53
C PRO A 127 0.55 -0.20 -13.42
N ASN A 128 -0.16 0.72 -14.02
CA ASN A 128 0.01 2.10 -13.62
C ASN A 128 -0.18 2.14 -12.10
N ALA A 129 0.68 2.87 -11.38
CA ALA A 129 0.43 3.17 -9.98
C ALA A 129 -1.05 3.52 -9.86
N PRO A 130 -1.78 3.00 -8.85
CA PRO A 130 -3.21 3.23 -8.77
C PRO A 130 -3.42 4.71 -9.03
N ASP A 131 -4.14 4.99 -10.10
CA ASP A 131 -4.43 6.38 -10.47
C ASP A 131 -5.37 6.93 -9.40
N TYR A 132 -4.77 7.31 -8.28
CA TYR A 132 -5.44 8.13 -7.28
C TYR A 132 -5.65 9.55 -7.81
N SER A 133 -5.21 9.88 -9.04
CA SER A 133 -5.40 11.19 -9.63
C SER A 133 -6.89 11.50 -9.77
N GLY A 134 -7.72 10.51 -10.09
CA GLY A 134 -9.16 10.66 -10.16
C GLY A 134 -9.91 10.79 -8.83
N THR A 135 -9.30 10.42 -7.69
CA THR A 135 -9.94 10.61 -6.40
C THR A 135 -9.66 12.02 -5.88
N PRO A 136 -10.68 12.84 -5.60
CA PRO A 136 -10.49 14.18 -5.04
C PRO A 136 -9.65 14.16 -3.77
N LEU A 137 -8.79 15.16 -3.60
CA LEU A 137 -7.90 15.22 -2.43
C LEU A 137 -8.64 15.21 -1.09
N PRO A 138 -9.79 15.87 -0.92
CA PRO A 138 -10.56 15.78 0.31
C PRO A 138 -10.96 14.35 0.66
N GLN A 139 -11.36 13.56 -0.34
CA GLN A 139 -11.73 12.16 -0.14
C GLN A 139 -10.51 11.29 0.25
N LYS A 140 -9.33 11.57 -0.32
CA LYS A 140 -8.06 10.91 0.07
C LYS A 140 -7.70 11.21 1.52
N LEU A 141 -7.93 12.43 1.98
CA LEU A 141 -7.67 12.87 3.35
C LEU A 141 -8.71 12.33 4.35
N GLY A 142 -9.81 11.74 3.86
CA GLY A 142 -10.89 11.22 4.70
C GLY A 142 -11.92 12.27 5.09
N VAL A 143 -11.95 13.41 4.39
CA VAL A 143 -12.99 14.44 4.60
C VAL A 143 -14.35 13.93 4.11
N LYS A 144 -15.34 13.95 4.98
CA LYS A 144 -16.72 13.50 4.75
C LYS A 144 -17.67 14.71 4.72
N PRO A 145 -18.91 14.54 4.27
CA PRO A 145 -19.93 15.58 4.43
C PRO A 145 -20.04 16.02 5.89
N GLY A 146 -20.06 17.33 6.13
CA GLY A 146 -20.09 17.93 7.45
C GLY A 146 -18.79 17.95 8.23
N SER A 147 -17.68 17.37 7.71
CA SER A 147 -16.38 17.35 8.39
C SER A 147 -15.78 18.75 8.56
N ARG A 148 -15.06 18.94 9.65
CA ARG A 148 -14.22 20.11 9.92
C ARG A 148 -12.75 19.78 9.65
N LEU A 149 -12.16 20.43 8.62
CA LEU A 149 -10.78 20.24 8.18
C LEU A 149 -9.89 21.39 8.66
N GLY A 150 -8.88 21.07 9.46
CA GLY A 150 -7.81 22.00 9.85
C GLY A 150 -6.63 21.96 8.88
N LEU A 151 -6.28 23.08 8.26
CA LEU A 151 -5.08 23.23 7.42
C LEU A 151 -4.08 24.14 8.13
N VAL A 152 -3.02 23.59 8.69
CA VAL A 152 -2.02 24.32 9.44
C VAL A 152 -0.77 24.53 8.59
N HIS A 153 -0.34 25.77 8.43
CA HIS A 153 0.80 26.17 7.59
C HIS A 153 0.70 25.75 6.12
N ALA A 154 -0.53 25.66 5.60
CA ALA A 154 -0.74 25.26 4.21
C ALA A 154 0.00 26.20 3.24
N PRO A 155 0.69 25.64 2.21
CA PRO A 155 1.34 26.46 1.20
C PRO A 155 0.32 27.32 0.44
N ARG A 156 0.80 28.45 -0.07
CA ARG A 156 -0.05 29.33 -0.92
C ARG A 156 -0.63 28.52 -2.08
N GLY A 157 -1.92 28.68 -2.32
CA GLY A 157 -2.63 27.99 -3.41
C GLY A 157 -3.05 26.56 -3.05
N PHE A 158 -2.79 26.06 -1.86
CA PHE A 158 -3.20 24.70 -1.48
C PHE A 158 -4.72 24.49 -1.54
N SER A 159 -5.51 25.52 -1.29
CA SER A 159 -6.98 25.45 -1.43
C SER A 159 -7.41 25.08 -2.85
N ALA A 160 -6.71 25.59 -3.87
CA ALA A 160 -6.95 25.17 -5.25
C ALA A 160 -6.55 23.72 -5.52
N THR A 161 -5.48 23.23 -4.87
CA THR A 161 -5.06 21.83 -4.92
C THR A 161 -6.04 20.91 -4.19
N LEU A 162 -6.62 21.39 -3.08
CA LEU A 162 -7.62 20.66 -2.32
C LEU A 162 -8.87 20.38 -3.15
N GLY A 163 -9.31 21.35 -3.97
CA GLY A 163 -10.50 21.22 -4.81
C GLY A 163 -11.79 21.36 -4.02
N ASP A 164 -12.89 20.85 -4.61
CA ASP A 164 -14.22 20.95 -4.01
C ASP A 164 -14.37 20.08 -2.77
N LEU A 165 -14.94 20.65 -1.75
CA LEU A 165 -15.21 19.95 -0.49
C LEU A 165 -16.55 19.19 -0.55
N PRO A 166 -16.68 18.09 0.20
CA PRO A 166 -17.97 17.46 0.43
C PRO A 166 -18.98 18.43 1.05
N GLU A 167 -20.26 18.14 0.84
CA GLU A 167 -21.37 18.97 1.34
C GLU A 167 -21.22 19.28 2.83
N ARG A 168 -21.40 20.55 3.21
CA ARG A 168 -21.28 21.06 4.58
C ARG A 168 -19.91 20.83 5.25
N ALA A 169 -18.87 20.37 4.54
CA ALA A 169 -17.53 20.36 5.08
C ALA A 169 -16.96 21.76 5.15
N ALA A 170 -16.22 22.07 6.22
CA ALA A 170 -15.65 23.40 6.47
C ALA A 170 -14.14 23.32 6.68
N VAL A 171 -13.40 24.32 6.16
CA VAL A 171 -11.96 24.45 6.36
C VAL A 171 -11.67 25.57 7.35
N THR A 172 -10.72 25.32 8.23
CA THR A 172 -10.11 26.32 9.11
C THR A 172 -8.59 26.28 9.03
N ASN A 173 -7.94 27.42 9.21
CA ASN A 173 -6.48 27.49 9.29
C ASN A 173 -5.99 27.56 10.75
N ARG A 174 -6.87 27.32 11.70
CA ARG A 174 -6.58 27.38 13.13
C ARG A 174 -6.86 26.05 13.80
N LEU A 175 -6.01 25.66 14.73
CA LEU A 175 -6.25 24.55 15.66
C LEU A 175 -7.18 25.04 16.77
N ALA A 176 -8.49 24.99 16.54
CA ALA A 176 -9.51 25.43 17.50
C ALA A 176 -10.78 24.57 17.39
N GLY A 177 -11.27 24.15 18.56
CA GLY A 177 -12.40 23.22 18.64
C GLY A 177 -12.05 21.83 18.12
N GLU A 178 -13.04 20.97 18.00
CA GLU A 178 -12.88 19.61 17.51
C GLU A 178 -12.78 19.59 15.98
N LEU A 179 -11.80 18.88 15.44
CA LEU A 179 -11.50 18.77 14.00
C LEU A 179 -11.49 17.30 13.60
N ASP A 180 -12.22 16.95 12.54
CA ASP A 180 -12.28 15.57 12.02
C ASP A 180 -11.03 15.18 11.24
N VAL A 181 -10.44 16.15 10.53
CA VAL A 181 -9.22 15.96 9.74
C VAL A 181 -8.29 17.14 10.00
N ILE A 182 -7.03 16.86 10.27
CA ILE A 182 -6.00 17.90 10.41
C ILE A 182 -4.86 17.60 9.45
N VAL A 183 -4.40 18.60 8.70
CA VAL A 183 -3.20 18.52 7.88
C VAL A 183 -2.19 19.55 8.36
N LEU A 184 -1.09 19.07 8.93
CA LEU A 184 0.05 19.89 9.34
C LEU A 184 1.08 19.92 8.20
N PHE A 185 1.41 21.13 7.72
CA PHE A 185 2.49 21.30 6.75
C PHE A 185 3.74 21.75 7.50
N CYS A 186 4.74 20.87 7.59
CA CYS A 186 5.97 21.13 8.31
C CYS A 186 7.18 21.06 7.39
N LYS A 187 8.12 21.98 7.51
CA LYS A 187 9.39 21.94 6.77
C LYS A 187 10.50 21.30 7.61
N ALA A 188 10.36 21.33 8.93
CA ALA A 188 11.32 20.77 9.85
C ALA A 188 10.66 20.02 11.01
N LEU A 189 11.41 19.09 11.61
CA LEU A 189 10.96 18.32 12.78
C LEU A 189 10.62 19.25 13.98
N ALA A 190 11.32 20.37 14.10
CA ALA A 190 11.04 21.36 15.14
C ALA A 190 9.63 21.95 15.01
N GLU A 191 9.17 22.24 13.78
CA GLU A 191 7.82 22.73 13.52
C GLU A 191 6.78 21.65 13.86
N LEU A 192 7.03 20.40 13.44
CA LEU A 192 6.16 19.29 13.78
C LEU A 192 6.02 19.12 15.30
N ARG A 193 7.11 19.21 16.03
CA ARG A 193 7.10 19.12 17.51
C ARG A 193 6.32 20.25 18.17
N ALA A 194 6.40 21.43 17.62
CA ALA A 194 5.70 22.61 18.16
C ALA A 194 4.18 22.51 17.97
N ASP A 195 3.73 22.03 16.80
CA ASP A 195 2.31 22.02 16.45
C ASP A 195 1.57 20.76 16.91
N TRP A 196 2.28 19.64 17.07
CA TRP A 196 1.71 18.34 17.40
C TRP A 196 0.80 18.34 18.63
N PRO A 197 1.20 18.91 19.80
CA PRO A 197 0.34 18.87 20.99
C PRO A 197 -1.00 19.59 20.79
N ALA A 198 -0.97 20.71 20.08
CA ALA A 198 -2.18 21.48 19.79
C ALA A 198 -3.08 20.73 18.78
N ALA A 199 -2.48 20.12 17.76
CA ALA A 199 -3.19 19.31 16.78
C ALA A 199 -3.84 18.08 17.42
N ALA A 200 -3.10 17.34 18.24
CA ALA A 200 -3.60 16.17 18.95
C ALA A 200 -4.78 16.53 19.88
N LYS A 201 -4.71 17.68 20.57
CA LYS A 201 -5.80 18.17 21.43
C LYS A 201 -7.07 18.55 20.69
N CYS A 202 -6.93 19.02 19.44
CA CYS A 202 -8.06 19.41 18.59
C CYS A 202 -8.62 18.27 17.75
N LEU A 203 -7.95 17.12 17.68
CA LEU A 203 -8.35 15.99 16.85
C LEU A 203 -9.54 15.26 17.49
N ALA A 204 -10.61 15.04 16.73
CA ALA A 204 -11.75 14.22 17.14
C ALA A 204 -11.32 12.78 17.42
N ASP A 205 -12.04 12.05 18.28
CA ASP A 205 -11.73 10.64 18.66
C ASP A 205 -11.53 9.70 17.47
N ARG A 206 -12.25 9.94 16.38
CA ARG A 206 -12.16 9.17 15.12
C ARG A 206 -11.57 9.97 13.97
N GLY A 207 -10.88 11.05 14.30
CA GLY A 207 -10.26 11.94 13.37
C GLY A 207 -8.97 11.39 12.78
N SER A 208 -8.45 12.07 11.76
CA SER A 208 -7.17 11.75 11.13
C SER A 208 -6.24 12.97 11.12
N LEU A 209 -4.98 12.73 11.48
CA LEU A 209 -3.93 13.73 11.41
C LEU A 209 -2.92 13.35 10.33
N TRP A 210 -2.72 14.25 9.40
CA TRP A 210 -1.80 14.13 8.28
C TRP A 210 -0.64 15.10 8.45
N VAL A 211 0.56 14.63 8.12
CA VAL A 211 1.76 15.49 8.07
C VAL A 211 2.23 15.57 6.63
N GLY A 212 2.31 16.80 6.12
CA GLY A 212 2.85 17.10 4.79
C GLY A 212 4.22 17.76 4.92
N TRP A 213 5.22 17.27 4.17
CA TRP A 213 6.57 17.87 4.12
C TRP A 213 7.09 17.99 2.70
N PRO A 214 8.09 18.87 2.45
CA PRO A 214 8.68 19.05 1.12
C PRO A 214 9.29 17.74 0.60
N LYS A 215 9.01 17.40 -0.66
CA LYS A 215 9.69 16.29 -1.33
C LYS A 215 11.15 16.66 -1.58
N LYS A 216 12.06 15.68 -1.57
CA LYS A 216 13.48 15.88 -1.92
C LYS A 216 13.67 16.59 -3.27
N ALA A 217 12.81 16.29 -4.24
CA ALA A 217 12.83 16.91 -5.57
C ALA A 217 12.36 18.38 -5.60
N SER A 218 11.82 18.93 -4.50
CA SER A 218 11.38 20.34 -4.44
C SER A 218 12.50 21.35 -4.27
N GLY A 219 13.73 20.89 -4.00
CA GLY A 219 14.87 21.76 -3.69
C GLY A 219 14.81 22.42 -2.32
N GLN A 220 13.76 22.17 -1.52
CA GLN A 220 13.67 22.68 -0.17
C GLN A 220 14.36 21.73 0.82
N THR A 221 15.18 22.28 1.70
CA THR A 221 15.82 21.51 2.77
C THR A 221 14.79 21.12 3.82
N THR A 222 14.76 19.85 4.21
CA THR A 222 13.93 19.31 5.27
C THR A 222 14.66 18.17 5.97
N ASP A 223 14.50 18.05 7.27
CA ASP A 223 14.93 16.92 8.09
C ASP A 223 13.79 15.92 8.33
N LEU A 224 12.61 16.17 7.74
CA LEU A 224 11.47 15.27 7.77
C LEU A 224 11.57 14.18 6.69
N GLY A 225 11.12 12.99 7.05
CA GLY A 225 10.98 11.86 6.17
C GLY A 225 10.02 10.84 6.77
N GLU A 226 9.59 9.87 5.99
CA GLU A 226 8.58 8.89 6.43
C GLU A 226 8.96 8.20 7.74
N GLY A 227 10.24 7.78 7.90
CA GLY A 227 10.72 7.15 9.13
C GLY A 227 10.67 8.07 10.34
N VAL A 228 11.04 9.35 10.17
CA VAL A 228 11.01 10.36 11.24
C VAL A 228 9.57 10.63 11.68
N VAL A 229 8.66 10.85 10.73
CA VAL A 229 7.24 11.13 11.04
C VAL A 229 6.57 9.93 11.71
N ARG A 230 6.83 8.70 11.24
CA ARG A 230 6.28 7.48 11.86
C ARG A 230 6.76 7.24 13.28
N SER A 231 8.00 7.60 13.60
CA SER A 231 8.53 7.45 14.97
C SER A 231 8.05 8.54 15.89
N PHE A 232 7.41 9.59 15.38
CA PHE A 232 6.93 10.71 16.15
C PHE A 232 5.50 10.51 16.68
N GLY A 233 4.61 9.88 15.90
CA GLY A 233 3.21 9.57 16.23
C GLY A 233 3.01 8.11 16.57
#